data_e2bacc96764070d979f55590d3d6b33c
#
_entry.id   e2bacc96764070d979f55590d3d6b33c
#
_cell.length_a   1.000
_cell.length_b   1.000
_cell.length_c   1.000
_cell.angle_alpha   90.00
_cell.angle_beta   90.00
_cell.angle_gamma   90.00
#
_symmetry.space_group_name_H-M   'P 1'
#
loop_
_entity.id
_entity.type
_entity.pdbx_description
1 polymer ?
#
loop_
_entity_poly.entity_id
_entity_poly.type
_entity_poly.pdbx_seq_one_letter_code
_entity_poly.pdbx_strand_id
1 'polypeptide(L)'
;MLDHVRSLYNVGSVFRTADAFRLQGVCLCGITARPPHPEIHKTALGAEDSVEWQYFEHTEDCVQYLKDQGYTVLAVEQCENSTMLDKINNEELRVKNEHFAVVLGNEVKGVQQQVIDMCDGCLEIPQYGTKHSMNVSVTAGIVIWELFKMMEEK
;
A
#
# COMPACT_ATOMS: atom_id res chain seq x y z
N MET A 1 3.56 -0.60 0.66
CA MET A 1 4.00 -1.97 0.98
C MET A 1 3.13 -2.98 0.25
N LEU A 2 3.75 -3.97 -0.36
CA LEU A 2 3.05 -5.06 -1.05
C LEU A 2 3.28 -6.36 -0.27
N ASP A 3 2.23 -6.84 0.38
CA ASP A 3 2.25 -8.02 1.26
C ASP A 3 1.86 -9.27 0.47
N HIS A 4 2.84 -10.03 0.00
CA HIS A 4 2.64 -11.24 -0.78
C HIS A 4 1.77 -11.04 -2.02
N VAL A 5 2.01 -9.97 -2.76
CA VAL A 5 1.33 -9.72 -4.05
C VAL A 5 1.91 -10.63 -5.12
N ARG A 6 1.05 -11.42 -5.76
CA ARG A 6 1.45 -12.47 -6.71
C ARG A 6 1.67 -11.96 -8.12
N SER A 7 0.83 -11.05 -8.59
CA SER A 7 0.85 -10.59 -9.97
C SER A 7 1.98 -9.60 -10.22
N LEU A 8 2.87 -9.94 -11.14
CA LEU A 8 3.95 -9.06 -11.56
C LEU A 8 3.41 -7.80 -12.25
N TYR A 9 2.27 -7.91 -12.94
CA TYR A 9 1.61 -6.74 -13.54
C TYR A 9 1.11 -5.78 -12.48
N ASN A 10 0.56 -6.29 -11.37
CA ASN A 10 0.14 -5.44 -10.25
C ASN A 10 1.34 -4.73 -9.62
N VAL A 11 2.45 -5.44 -9.45
CA VAL A 11 3.69 -4.85 -8.92
C VAL A 11 4.14 -3.70 -9.81
N GLY A 12 4.23 -3.91 -11.12
CA GLY A 12 4.63 -2.87 -12.06
C GLY A 12 3.68 -1.68 -12.08
N SER A 13 2.36 -1.93 -12.01
CA SER A 13 1.36 -0.86 -11.96
C SER A 13 1.50 -0.01 -10.70
N VAL A 14 1.81 -0.62 -9.56
CA VAL A 14 2.06 0.11 -8.32
C VAL A 14 3.30 0.99 -8.44
N PHE A 15 4.38 0.50 -9.06
CA PHE A 15 5.57 1.33 -9.33
C PHE A 15 5.22 2.55 -10.17
N ARG A 16 4.41 2.36 -11.22
CA ARG A 16 4.02 3.46 -12.09
C ARG A 16 3.18 4.51 -11.34
N THR A 17 2.25 4.09 -10.51
CA THR A 17 1.47 4.99 -9.66
C THR A 17 2.36 5.70 -8.65
N ALA A 18 3.30 4.97 -8.04
CA ALA A 18 4.25 5.55 -7.09
C ALA A 18 5.09 6.65 -7.72
N ASP A 19 5.53 6.45 -8.96
CA ASP A 19 6.26 7.48 -9.71
C ASP A 19 5.37 8.71 -9.97
N ALA A 20 4.12 8.49 -10.38
CA ALA A 20 3.19 9.57 -10.68
C ALA A 20 2.97 10.52 -9.51
N PHE A 21 2.94 10.00 -8.29
CA PHE A 21 2.70 10.78 -7.08
C PHE A 21 3.96 11.05 -6.25
N ARG A 22 5.13 10.74 -6.79
CA ARG A 22 6.43 10.90 -6.13
C ARG A 22 6.46 10.29 -4.74
N LEU A 23 5.96 9.08 -4.61
CA LEU A 23 6.04 8.35 -3.35
C LEU A 23 7.51 8.12 -2.99
N GLN A 24 7.78 8.06 -1.69
CA GLN A 24 9.15 7.88 -1.19
C GLN A 24 9.73 6.52 -1.58
N GLY A 25 8.90 5.49 -1.69
CA GLY A 25 9.36 4.19 -2.12
C GLY A 25 8.28 3.13 -2.10
N VAL A 26 8.66 1.94 -2.54
CA VAL A 26 7.84 0.73 -2.52
C VAL A 26 8.57 -0.34 -1.74
N CYS A 27 7.90 -0.95 -0.77
CA CYS A 27 8.42 -2.10 -0.03
C CYS A 27 7.77 -3.37 -0.58
N LEU A 28 8.60 -4.31 -1.02
CA LEU A 28 8.17 -5.58 -1.59
C LEU A 28 8.40 -6.67 -0.55
N CYS A 29 7.32 -7.37 -0.14
CA CYS A 29 7.38 -8.28 1.00
C CYS A 29 6.97 -9.70 0.61
N GLY A 30 7.69 -10.68 1.16
CA GLY A 30 7.39 -12.10 0.99
C GLY A 30 7.57 -12.59 -0.43
N ILE A 31 6.52 -13.15 -1.02
CA ILE A 31 6.55 -13.69 -2.39
C ILE A 31 6.49 -12.60 -3.47
N THR A 32 6.28 -11.35 -3.10
CA THR A 32 6.21 -10.25 -4.07
C THR A 32 7.51 -10.19 -4.88
N ALA A 33 7.37 -10.20 -6.20
CA ALA A 33 8.51 -10.19 -7.10
C ALA A 33 9.25 -8.85 -7.07
N ARG A 34 10.53 -8.91 -7.40
CA ARG A 34 11.44 -7.75 -7.37
C ARG A 34 11.93 -7.39 -8.77
N PRO A 35 12.10 -6.10 -9.06
CA PRO A 35 12.84 -5.71 -10.26
C PRO A 35 14.30 -6.19 -10.22
N PRO A 36 14.97 -6.42 -11.35
CA PRO A 36 14.40 -6.28 -12.69
C PRO A 36 13.65 -7.54 -13.10
N HIS A 37 12.51 -7.35 -13.76
CA HIS A 37 11.73 -8.46 -14.31
C HIS A 37 10.92 -7.97 -15.52
N PRO A 38 10.93 -8.67 -16.67
CA PRO A 38 10.24 -8.23 -17.88
C PRO A 38 8.74 -8.00 -17.67
N GLU A 39 8.08 -8.85 -16.86
CA GLU A 39 6.65 -8.74 -16.61
C GLU A 39 6.30 -7.56 -15.70
N ILE A 40 7.19 -7.18 -14.79
CA ILE A 40 7.06 -5.94 -14.01
C ILE A 40 7.23 -4.74 -14.95
N HIS A 41 8.24 -4.77 -15.81
CA HIS A 41 8.52 -3.68 -16.73
C HIS A 41 7.35 -3.37 -17.66
N LYS A 42 6.58 -4.37 -18.07
CA LYS A 42 5.43 -4.18 -18.99
C LYS A 42 4.40 -3.18 -18.47
N THR A 43 4.22 -3.08 -17.17
CA THR A 43 3.27 -2.15 -16.55
C THR A 43 3.95 -0.99 -15.85
N ALA A 44 5.17 -1.18 -15.35
CA ALA A 44 5.95 -0.13 -14.69
C ALA A 44 6.51 0.89 -15.69
N LEU A 45 6.87 0.44 -16.91
CA LEU A 45 7.37 1.29 -18.01
C LEU A 45 8.56 2.17 -17.62
N GLY A 46 9.47 1.64 -16.79
CA GLY A 46 10.66 2.35 -16.33
C GLY A 46 10.53 2.97 -14.94
N ALA A 47 9.32 3.02 -14.36
CA ALA A 47 9.14 3.54 -13.01
C ALA A 47 9.90 2.72 -11.96
N GLU A 48 10.17 1.43 -12.23
CA GLU A 48 10.98 0.57 -11.38
C GLU A 48 12.42 1.07 -11.21
N ASP A 49 12.89 1.91 -12.12
CA ASP A 49 14.23 2.50 -12.07
C ASP A 49 14.25 3.89 -11.41
N SER A 50 13.09 4.56 -11.36
CA SER A 50 12.97 5.92 -10.79
C SER A 50 12.42 5.92 -9.36
N VAL A 51 11.68 4.89 -8.96
CA VAL A 51 11.13 4.77 -7.62
C VAL A 51 12.03 3.85 -6.79
N GLU A 52 12.47 4.31 -5.63
CA GLU A 52 13.24 3.47 -4.71
C GLU A 52 12.40 2.33 -4.19
N TRP A 53 13.02 1.17 -3.97
CA TRP A 53 12.35 0.02 -3.39
C TRP A 53 13.28 -0.77 -2.49
N GLN A 54 12.66 -1.48 -1.54
CA GLN A 54 13.34 -2.41 -0.65
C GLN A 54 12.56 -3.72 -0.61
N TYR A 55 13.25 -4.81 -0.34
CA TYR A 55 12.64 -6.12 -0.16
C TYR A 55 12.76 -6.56 1.30
N PHE A 56 11.68 -7.15 1.82
CA PHE A 56 11.64 -7.79 3.15
C PHE A 56 11.08 -9.19 3.00
N GLU A 57 11.80 -10.18 3.49
CA GLU A 57 11.32 -11.56 3.47
C GLU A 57 10.02 -11.71 4.29
N HIS A 58 9.93 -11.00 5.42
CA HIS A 58 8.76 -11.00 6.29
C HIS A 58 8.14 -9.61 6.35
N THR A 59 6.85 -9.54 6.03
CA THR A 59 6.12 -8.26 6.02
C THR A 59 6.12 -7.60 7.40
N GLU A 60 6.06 -8.40 8.47
CA GLU A 60 6.13 -7.92 9.86
C GLU A 60 7.39 -7.07 10.11
N ASP A 61 8.53 -7.51 9.58
CA ASP A 61 9.79 -6.77 9.72
C ASP A 61 9.73 -5.43 9.00
N CYS A 62 9.06 -5.39 7.85
CA CYS A 62 8.85 -4.15 7.12
C CYS A 62 7.96 -3.17 7.89
N VAL A 63 6.86 -3.66 8.48
CA VAL A 63 5.98 -2.82 9.30
C VAL A 63 6.77 -2.21 10.46
N GLN A 64 7.53 -3.03 11.18
CA GLN A 64 8.33 -2.56 12.31
C GLN A 64 9.38 -1.54 11.87
N TYR A 65 10.09 -1.81 10.78
CA TYR A 65 11.06 -0.89 10.21
C TYR A 65 10.44 0.48 9.92
N LEU A 66 9.29 0.50 9.26
CA LEU A 66 8.62 1.75 8.90
C LEU A 66 8.10 2.50 10.13
N LYS A 67 7.55 1.79 11.11
CA LYS A 67 7.12 2.41 12.37
C LYS A 67 8.30 3.03 13.11
N ASP A 68 9.45 2.37 13.12
CA ASP A 68 10.68 2.89 13.72
C ASP A 68 11.20 4.13 13.00
N GLN A 69 10.91 4.26 11.69
CA GLN A 69 11.23 5.45 10.90
C GLN A 69 10.19 6.58 11.05
N GLY A 70 9.17 6.39 11.87
CA GLY A 70 8.16 7.41 12.11
C GLY A 70 6.95 7.37 11.18
N TYR A 71 6.80 6.32 10.38
CA TYR A 71 5.64 6.17 9.50
C TYR A 71 4.41 5.69 10.28
N THR A 72 3.26 6.23 9.93
CA THR A 72 1.97 5.62 10.30
C THR A 72 1.65 4.56 9.26
N VAL A 73 1.52 3.31 9.68
CA VAL A 73 1.30 2.17 8.79
C VAL A 73 -0.17 1.76 8.83
N LEU A 74 -0.83 1.79 7.68
CA LEU A 74 -2.26 1.53 7.54
C LEU A 74 -2.47 0.35 6.59
N ALA A 75 -3.19 -0.68 7.05
CA ALA A 75 -3.59 -1.79 6.18
C ALA A 75 -4.81 -1.39 5.36
N VAL A 76 -4.82 -1.73 4.08
CA VAL A 76 -5.99 -1.53 3.22
C VAL A 76 -6.77 -2.84 3.22
N GLU A 77 -7.77 -2.91 4.10
CA GLU A 77 -8.57 -4.12 4.33
C GLU A 77 -9.91 -3.80 4.97
N GLN A 78 -10.83 -4.76 4.88
CA GLN A 78 -12.09 -4.73 5.63
C GLN A 78 -11.84 -5.32 7.01
N CYS A 79 -11.74 -4.47 8.01
CA CYS A 79 -11.45 -4.87 9.40
C CYS A 79 -12.45 -4.25 10.36
N GLU A 80 -12.52 -4.80 11.58
CA GLU A 80 -13.23 -4.12 12.67
C GLU A 80 -12.55 -2.78 12.93
N ASN A 81 -13.35 -1.75 13.17
CA ASN A 81 -12.88 -0.39 13.45
C ASN A 81 -12.05 0.23 12.32
N SER A 82 -12.28 -0.20 11.06
CA SER A 82 -11.64 0.44 9.92
C SER A 82 -12.16 1.87 9.73
N THR A 83 -11.29 2.71 9.16
CA THR A 83 -11.68 4.05 8.74
C THR A 83 -12.07 4.00 7.27
N MET A 84 -13.30 4.43 6.95
CA MET A 84 -13.74 4.51 5.57
C MET A 84 -13.00 5.61 4.83
N LEU A 85 -12.50 5.30 3.64
CA LEU A 85 -11.63 6.20 2.88
C LEU A 85 -12.32 7.52 2.51
N ASP A 86 -13.63 7.50 2.27
CA ASP A 86 -14.42 8.69 1.95
C ASP A 86 -14.64 9.64 3.15
N LYS A 87 -14.30 9.19 4.35
CA LYS A 87 -14.44 9.95 5.60
C LYS A 87 -13.10 10.22 6.28
N ILE A 88 -12.00 9.93 5.59
CA ILE A 88 -10.67 10.08 6.16
C ILE A 88 -10.34 11.56 6.39
N ASN A 89 -9.80 11.86 7.57
CA ASN A 89 -9.22 13.18 7.87
C ASN A 89 -7.98 12.98 8.76
N ASN A 90 -7.20 14.04 8.89
CA ASN A 90 -5.95 14.01 9.66
C ASN A 90 -6.16 13.67 11.13
N GLU A 91 -7.27 14.11 11.72
CA GLU A 91 -7.58 13.87 13.13
C GLU A 91 -7.93 12.41 13.38
N GLU A 92 -8.71 11.79 12.49
CA GLU A 92 -9.10 10.41 12.61
C GLU A 92 -7.90 9.45 12.52
N LEU A 93 -6.95 9.76 11.67
CA LEU A 93 -5.74 8.96 11.54
C LEU A 93 -4.72 9.22 12.64
N ARG A 94 -4.92 10.23 13.46
CA ARG A 94 -4.02 10.63 14.55
C ARG A 94 -2.56 10.69 14.10
N VAL A 95 -2.35 11.34 12.97
CA VAL A 95 -1.04 11.40 12.35
C VAL A 95 -0.10 12.23 13.19
N LYS A 96 0.82 11.58 13.85
CA LYS A 96 1.89 12.26 14.60
C LYS A 96 2.90 12.89 13.66
N ASN A 97 3.10 12.27 12.52
CA ASN A 97 4.02 12.70 11.47
C ASN A 97 3.30 12.59 10.14
N GLU A 98 3.67 13.42 9.19
CA GLU A 98 3.05 13.48 7.88
C GLU A 98 3.52 12.35 6.93
N HIS A 99 3.95 11.22 7.49
CA HIS A 99 4.46 10.08 6.74
C HIS A 99 3.56 8.87 6.90
N PHE A 100 3.01 8.43 5.78
CA PHE A 100 2.13 7.25 5.73
C PHE A 100 2.77 6.14 4.93
N ALA A 101 2.51 4.91 5.35
CA ALA A 101 2.73 3.73 4.55
C ALA A 101 1.43 2.93 4.50
N VAL A 102 1.06 2.44 3.34
CA VAL A 102 -0.14 1.60 3.18
C VAL A 102 0.27 0.19 2.79
N VAL A 103 -0.41 -0.79 3.37
CA VAL A 103 -0.18 -2.20 3.10
C VAL A 103 -1.29 -2.71 2.19
N LEU A 104 -0.90 -3.21 1.02
CA LEU A 104 -1.79 -3.84 0.05
C LEU A 104 -1.50 -5.33 0.06
N GLY A 105 -2.55 -6.13 0.14
CA GLY A 105 -2.42 -7.57 0.37
C GLY A 105 -2.48 -8.43 -0.88
N ASN A 106 -2.32 -9.72 -0.66
CA ASN A 106 -2.44 -10.75 -1.67
C ASN A 106 -3.80 -10.69 -2.37
N GLU A 107 -3.83 -10.98 -3.67
CA GLU A 107 -5.03 -10.87 -4.51
C GLU A 107 -6.17 -11.79 -4.08
N VAL A 108 -5.85 -12.87 -3.38
CA VAL A 108 -6.84 -13.84 -2.92
C VAL A 108 -7.05 -13.74 -1.42
N LYS A 109 -5.97 -13.66 -0.65
CA LYS A 109 -6.00 -13.76 0.82
C LYS A 109 -6.06 -12.40 1.52
N GLY A 110 -5.80 -11.31 0.81
CA GLY A 110 -5.71 -9.98 1.40
C GLY A 110 -4.46 -9.81 2.26
N VAL A 111 -4.49 -8.83 3.17
CA VAL A 111 -3.40 -8.60 4.13
C VAL A 111 -3.50 -9.65 5.25
N GLN A 112 -2.35 -10.24 5.60
CA GLN A 112 -2.31 -11.24 6.68
C GLN A 112 -2.73 -10.62 8.01
N GLN A 113 -3.48 -11.38 8.83
CA GLN A 113 -4.01 -10.87 10.11
C GLN A 113 -2.89 -10.40 11.04
N GLN A 114 -1.79 -11.13 11.12
CA GLN A 114 -0.66 -10.73 11.96
C GLN A 114 -0.02 -9.41 11.52
N VAL A 115 -0.11 -9.08 10.23
CA VAL A 115 0.34 -7.78 9.71
C VAL A 115 -0.65 -6.69 10.09
N ILE A 116 -1.95 -6.94 9.94
CA ILE A 116 -3.00 -6.01 10.36
C ILE A 116 -2.86 -5.67 11.84
N ASP A 117 -2.59 -6.66 12.68
CA ASP A 117 -2.45 -6.48 14.12
C ASP A 117 -1.29 -5.55 14.51
N MET A 118 -0.28 -5.44 13.65
CA MET A 118 0.86 -4.54 13.86
C MET A 118 0.62 -3.13 13.31
N CYS A 119 -0.35 -2.97 12.42
CA CYS A 119 -0.63 -1.68 11.79
C CYS A 119 -1.26 -0.71 12.78
N ASP A 120 -1.11 0.57 12.50
CA ASP A 120 -1.71 1.64 13.30
C ASP A 120 -3.22 1.77 13.05
N GLY A 121 -3.71 1.25 11.95
CA GLY A 121 -5.13 1.24 11.61
C GLY A 121 -5.39 0.57 10.27
N CYS A 122 -6.66 0.52 9.90
CA CYS A 122 -7.12 0.00 8.61
C CYS A 122 -7.88 1.07 7.85
N LEU A 123 -7.65 1.12 6.55
CA LEU A 123 -8.42 1.91 5.61
C LEU A 123 -9.31 0.99 4.80
N GLU A 124 -10.57 1.35 4.67
CA GLU A 124 -11.53 0.58 3.90
C GLU A 124 -12.15 1.45 2.81
N ILE A 125 -12.18 0.94 1.57
CA ILE A 125 -12.86 1.59 0.46
C ILE A 125 -14.33 1.15 0.49
N PRO A 126 -15.31 2.07 0.58
CA PRO A 126 -16.72 1.69 0.49
C PRO A 126 -17.01 1.00 -0.84
N GLN A 127 -17.57 -0.19 -0.80
CA GLN A 127 -17.90 -0.98 -1.99
C GLN A 127 -19.35 -1.44 -1.89
N TYR A 128 -20.08 -1.28 -2.97
CA TYR A 128 -21.53 -1.51 -3.00
C TYR A 128 -21.94 -2.63 -3.97
N GLY A 129 -20.97 -3.27 -4.60
CA GLY A 129 -21.21 -4.37 -5.53
C GLY A 129 -21.30 -5.71 -4.85
N THR A 130 -21.38 -6.79 -5.65
CA THR A 130 -21.46 -8.16 -5.16
C THR A 130 -20.10 -8.76 -4.84
N LYS A 131 -19.03 -8.27 -5.44
CA LYS A 131 -17.66 -8.66 -5.10
C LYS A 131 -17.17 -7.79 -3.94
N HIS A 132 -16.39 -8.38 -3.04
CA HIS A 132 -15.92 -7.69 -1.84
C HIS A 132 -14.46 -7.27 -1.94
N SER A 133 -13.87 -7.36 -3.12
CA SER A 133 -12.48 -6.95 -3.37
C SER A 133 -12.34 -6.37 -4.76
N MET A 134 -11.34 -5.49 -4.91
CA MET A 134 -10.96 -4.92 -6.18
C MET A 134 -9.52 -5.32 -6.52
N ASN A 135 -9.15 -5.17 -7.79
CA ASN A 135 -7.78 -5.35 -8.22
C ASN A 135 -6.82 -4.53 -7.34
N VAL A 136 -5.71 -5.14 -6.91
CA VAL A 136 -4.74 -4.54 -6.00
C VAL A 136 -4.18 -3.21 -6.54
N SER A 137 -3.84 -3.15 -7.82
CA SER A 137 -3.26 -1.92 -8.38
C SER A 137 -4.29 -0.80 -8.48
N VAL A 138 -5.56 -1.13 -8.73
CA VAL A 138 -6.66 -0.15 -8.71
C VAL A 138 -6.87 0.36 -7.29
N THR A 139 -6.92 -0.53 -6.32
CA THR A 139 -7.01 -0.19 -4.90
C THR A 139 -5.87 0.74 -4.48
N ALA A 140 -4.65 0.41 -4.90
CA ALA A 140 -3.47 1.24 -4.64
C ALA A 140 -3.65 2.66 -5.17
N GLY A 141 -4.11 2.80 -6.41
CA GLY A 141 -4.32 4.12 -7.02
C GLY A 141 -5.35 4.96 -6.27
N ILE A 142 -6.46 4.35 -5.87
CA ILE A 142 -7.53 5.05 -5.12
C ILE A 142 -7.00 5.53 -3.77
N VAL A 143 -6.36 4.66 -3.01
CA VAL A 143 -5.86 4.98 -1.66
C VAL A 143 -4.74 6.01 -1.73
N ILE A 144 -3.79 5.84 -2.64
CA ILE A 144 -2.66 6.77 -2.81
C ILE A 144 -3.18 8.16 -3.17
N TRP A 145 -4.14 8.25 -4.08
CA TRP A 145 -4.75 9.52 -4.47
C TRP A 145 -5.39 10.24 -3.27
N GLU A 146 -6.17 9.52 -2.47
CA GLU A 146 -6.83 10.12 -1.30
C GLU A 146 -5.82 10.63 -0.26
N LEU A 147 -4.79 9.84 0.04
CA LEU A 147 -3.74 10.25 0.96
C LEU A 147 -2.91 11.41 0.42
N PHE A 148 -2.61 11.39 -0.87
CA PHE A 148 -1.89 12.48 -1.53
C PHE A 148 -2.65 13.81 -1.42
N LYS A 149 -3.94 13.82 -1.73
CA LYS A 149 -4.78 15.02 -1.59
C LYS A 149 -4.75 15.56 -0.16
N MET A 150 -4.91 14.67 0.81
CA MET A 150 -4.94 15.04 2.22
C MET A 150 -3.63 15.69 2.65
N MET A 151 -2.50 15.25 2.11
CA MET A 151 -1.19 15.82 2.43
C MET A 151 -0.96 17.17 1.74
N GLU A 152 -1.51 17.37 0.55
CA GLU A 152 -1.37 18.62 -0.22
C GLU A 152 -2.29 19.74 0.30
N GLU A 153 -3.34 19.41 1.01
CA GLU A 153 -4.32 20.39 1.56
C GLU A 153 -3.82 21.12 2.81
N LYS A 154 -2.58 20.93 3.21
CA LYS A 154 -2.01 21.56 4.42
C LYS A 154 -1.43 22.93 4.17
#